data_646fab327e98949e390beb81b431260f
#
_entry.id   646fab327e98949e390beb81b431260f
#
_cell.length_a   1.000
_cell.length_b   1.000
_cell.length_c   1.000
_cell.angle_alpha   90.00
_cell.angle_beta   90.00
_cell.angle_gamma   90.00
#
_symmetry.space_group_name_H-M   'P 1'
#
loop_
_entity.id
_entity.type
_entity.pdbx_description
1 polymer ?
#
loop_
_entity_poly.entity_id
_entity_poly.type
_entity_poly.pdbx_seq_one_letter_code
_entity_poly.pdbx_strand_id
1 'polypeptide(L)'
;MVNEKLTLPAITYTLPGLWPDAPVTGEANPLSKAWFTSSLRLPLLLHALIYSGSNHLDYMRHFAIYPNAPKPLAHKLKVIQNLNTALSDPNLALSDEVILAILILASQEVFMGRKGKQNPFNSPLQSLGWLNVYGNFKFVPQHTKAVADIVVMRGGLENIKLHGLAEIIAS
;
A
#
# COMPACT_ATOMS: atom_id res chain seq x y z
N MET A 1 4.69 -21.63 -1.06
CA MET A 1 3.34 -21.41 -0.55
C MET A 1 3.20 -19.95 -0.13
N VAL A 2 2.36 -19.20 -0.84
CA VAL A 2 2.02 -17.83 -0.49
C VAL A 2 1.24 -17.88 0.82
N ASN A 3 1.59 -17.06 1.81
CA ASN A 3 0.94 -17.09 3.11
C ASN A 3 -0.44 -16.42 3.01
N GLU A 4 -1.45 -17.18 2.61
CA GLU A 4 -2.86 -16.74 2.44
C GLU A 4 -3.39 -15.95 3.65
N LYS A 5 -2.88 -16.26 4.86
CA LYS A 5 -3.28 -15.56 6.09
C LYS A 5 -2.85 -14.10 6.16
N LEU A 6 -1.87 -13.65 5.35
CA LEU A 6 -1.38 -12.26 5.33
C LEU A 6 -1.92 -11.47 4.13
N THR A 7 -2.19 -12.15 3.01
CA THR A 7 -2.78 -11.50 1.84
C THR A 7 -4.28 -11.25 2.01
N LEU A 8 -4.98 -12.15 2.70
CA LEU A 8 -6.41 -12.04 2.92
C LEU A 8 -6.82 -10.74 3.66
N PRO A 9 -6.14 -10.30 4.74
CA PRO A 9 -6.47 -9.04 5.40
C PRO A 9 -6.27 -7.80 4.52
N ALA A 10 -5.21 -7.75 3.71
CA ALA A 10 -4.99 -6.64 2.79
C ALA A 10 -6.13 -6.53 1.77
N ILE A 11 -6.56 -7.68 1.23
CA ILE A 11 -7.62 -7.75 0.23
C ILE A 11 -8.99 -7.50 0.87
N THR A 12 -9.24 -8.05 2.05
CA THR A 12 -10.57 -8.04 2.66
C THR A 12 -10.86 -6.75 3.42
N TYR A 13 -9.87 -6.13 4.03
CA TYR A 13 -10.07 -5.00 4.94
C TYR A 13 -9.45 -3.69 4.47
N THR A 14 -8.25 -3.74 3.88
CA THR A 14 -7.55 -2.51 3.48
C THR A 14 -8.16 -1.89 2.23
N LEU A 15 -8.39 -2.69 1.21
CA LEU A 15 -8.88 -2.20 -0.08
C LEU A 15 -10.36 -1.76 -0.04
N PRO A 16 -11.29 -2.48 0.63
CA PRO A 16 -12.66 -2.00 0.78
C PRO A 16 -12.79 -0.72 1.61
N GLY A 17 -11.88 -0.51 2.58
CA GLY A 17 -11.86 0.72 3.39
C GLY A 17 -11.42 1.96 2.61
N LEU A 18 -10.64 1.79 1.56
CA LEU A 18 -10.22 2.85 0.65
C LEU A 18 -11.30 3.20 -0.40
N TRP A 19 -12.31 2.34 -0.56
CA TRP A 19 -13.34 2.49 -1.59
C TRP A 19 -14.73 2.20 -1.01
N PRO A 20 -15.40 3.21 -0.44
CA PRO A 20 -16.69 3.04 0.23
C PRO A 20 -17.83 2.55 -0.67
N ASP A 21 -17.70 2.72 -2.00
CA ASP A 21 -18.73 2.34 -2.97
C ASP A 21 -18.61 0.87 -3.46
N ALA A 22 -17.78 0.06 -2.81
CA ALA A 22 -17.73 -1.37 -3.11
C ALA A 22 -19.09 -2.00 -2.80
N PRO A 23 -19.73 -2.68 -3.76
CA PRO A 23 -21.06 -3.25 -3.55
C PRO A 23 -21.04 -4.24 -2.39
N VAL A 24 -22.02 -4.12 -1.50
CA VAL A 24 -22.25 -4.99 -0.33
C VAL A 24 -22.67 -6.42 -0.75
N THR A 25 -22.58 -6.75 -2.01
CA THR A 25 -23.17 -7.93 -2.66
C THR A 25 -22.39 -9.22 -2.52
N GLY A 26 -21.44 -9.34 -1.59
CA GLY A 26 -20.68 -10.60 -1.41
C GLY A 26 -19.71 -10.96 -2.55
N GLU A 27 -19.70 -10.20 -3.62
CA GLU A 27 -18.71 -10.33 -4.69
C GLU A 27 -17.39 -9.65 -4.26
N ALA A 28 -16.27 -10.26 -4.64
CA ALA A 28 -14.96 -9.69 -4.35
C ALA A 28 -14.86 -8.29 -4.98
N ASN A 29 -14.48 -7.29 -4.18
CA ASN A 29 -14.25 -5.92 -4.64
C ASN A 29 -13.38 -5.94 -5.91
N PRO A 30 -13.82 -5.29 -7.03
CA PRO A 30 -13.09 -5.30 -8.30
C PRO A 30 -11.64 -4.84 -8.18
N LEU A 31 -11.37 -3.84 -7.33
CA LEU A 31 -10.03 -3.35 -7.01
C LEU A 31 -9.18 -4.46 -6.39
N SER A 32 -9.73 -5.14 -5.35
CA SER A 32 -9.03 -6.25 -4.67
C SER A 32 -8.70 -7.37 -5.64
N LYS A 33 -9.64 -7.71 -6.51
CA LYS A 33 -9.46 -8.75 -7.53
C LYS A 33 -8.36 -8.38 -8.53
N ALA A 34 -8.38 -7.13 -9.04
CA ALA A 34 -7.40 -6.66 -10.00
C ALA A 34 -5.98 -6.64 -9.39
N TRP A 35 -5.82 -6.06 -8.21
CA TRP A 35 -4.51 -5.95 -7.55
C TRP A 35 -3.96 -7.30 -7.11
N PHE A 36 -4.81 -8.19 -6.60
CA PHE A 36 -4.40 -9.54 -6.26
C PHE A 36 -3.94 -10.32 -7.49
N THR A 37 -4.72 -10.27 -8.58
CA THR A 37 -4.36 -10.96 -9.82
C THR A 37 -3.02 -10.46 -10.38
N SER A 38 -2.77 -9.15 -10.38
CA SER A 38 -1.48 -8.56 -10.75
C SER A 38 -0.35 -9.01 -9.82
N SER A 39 -0.62 -9.10 -8.52
CA SER A 39 0.39 -9.50 -7.54
C SER A 39 0.88 -10.94 -7.71
N LEU A 40 0.05 -11.82 -8.24
CA LEU A 40 0.45 -13.21 -8.54
C LEU A 40 1.46 -13.32 -9.70
N ARG A 41 1.52 -12.29 -10.55
CA ARG A 41 2.44 -12.23 -11.70
C ARG A 41 3.77 -11.60 -11.37
N LEU A 42 3.80 -10.68 -10.42
CA LEU A 42 5.00 -9.92 -10.08
C LEU A 42 5.29 -9.98 -8.57
N PRO A 43 6.39 -10.63 -8.14
CA PRO A 43 6.77 -10.75 -6.73
C PRO A 43 6.88 -9.41 -6.01
N LEU A 44 7.28 -8.34 -6.71
CA LEU A 44 7.30 -6.98 -6.20
C LEU A 44 5.97 -6.59 -5.56
N LEU A 45 4.88 -6.71 -6.34
CA LEU A 45 3.55 -6.30 -5.88
C LEU A 45 3.01 -7.24 -4.80
N LEU A 46 3.28 -8.55 -4.92
CA LEU A 46 2.89 -9.51 -3.88
C LEU A 46 3.50 -9.15 -2.52
N HIS A 47 4.80 -8.86 -2.48
CA HIS A 47 5.45 -8.46 -1.24
C HIS A 47 4.96 -7.10 -0.73
N ALA A 48 4.65 -6.15 -1.61
CA ALA A 48 4.08 -4.86 -1.24
C ALA A 48 2.70 -5.02 -0.57
N LEU A 49 1.81 -5.84 -1.14
CA LEU A 49 0.49 -6.11 -0.56
C LEU A 49 0.60 -6.86 0.78
N ILE A 50 1.52 -7.82 0.91
CA ILE A 50 1.73 -8.51 2.19
C ILE A 50 2.29 -7.55 3.24
N TYR A 51 3.20 -6.66 2.87
CA TYR A 51 3.74 -5.64 3.77
C TYR A 51 2.63 -4.71 4.29
N SER A 52 1.82 -4.15 3.40
CA SER A 52 0.68 -3.31 3.74
C SER A 52 -0.34 -4.04 4.62
N GLY A 53 -0.72 -5.26 4.24
CA GLY A 53 -1.66 -6.08 5.00
C GLY A 53 -1.16 -6.47 6.39
N SER A 54 0.16 -6.68 6.54
CA SER A 54 0.77 -6.98 7.84
C SER A 54 0.69 -5.78 8.77
N ASN A 55 1.02 -4.57 8.27
CA ASN A 55 0.92 -3.34 9.04
C ASN A 55 -0.52 -3.06 9.47
N HIS A 56 -1.47 -3.26 8.54
CA HIS A 56 -2.88 -3.11 8.84
C HIS A 56 -3.35 -4.10 9.91
N LEU A 57 -2.96 -5.36 9.81
CA LEU A 57 -3.31 -6.39 10.77
C LEU A 57 -2.72 -6.12 12.16
N ASP A 58 -1.48 -5.65 12.22
CA ASP A 58 -0.84 -5.26 13.49
C ASP A 58 -1.61 -4.10 14.12
N TYR A 59 -2.00 -3.11 13.33
CA TYR A 59 -2.82 -2.01 13.81
C TYR A 59 -4.18 -2.47 14.33
N MET A 60 -4.89 -3.31 13.58
CA MET A 60 -6.21 -3.81 14.00
C MET A 60 -6.15 -4.65 15.30
N ARG A 61 -5.03 -5.31 15.55
CA ARG A 61 -4.85 -6.15 16.74
C ARG A 61 -4.32 -5.40 17.96
N HIS A 62 -3.48 -4.41 17.72
CA HIS A 62 -2.69 -3.79 18.79
C HIS A 62 -2.86 -2.29 18.87
N PHE A 63 -3.65 -1.68 17.97
CA PHE A 63 -3.76 -0.22 17.78
C PHE A 63 -2.38 0.45 17.63
N ALA A 64 -1.42 -0.29 17.10
CA ALA A 64 -0.05 0.16 16.89
C ALA A 64 0.54 -0.52 15.66
N ILE A 65 1.47 0.19 15.01
CA ILE A 65 2.26 -0.37 13.92
C ILE A 65 3.69 -0.54 14.43
N TYR A 66 4.24 -1.72 14.21
CA TYR A 66 5.60 -2.06 14.60
C TYR A 66 6.49 -2.14 13.36
N PRO A 67 7.05 -0.99 12.88
CA PRO A 67 7.74 -0.93 11.58
C PRO A 67 8.98 -1.84 11.51
N ASN A 68 9.53 -2.19 12.67
CA ASN A 68 10.69 -3.09 12.79
C ASN A 68 10.30 -4.52 13.18
N ALA A 69 9.02 -4.86 13.18
CA ALA A 69 8.61 -6.23 13.40
C ALA A 69 9.20 -7.13 12.29
N PRO A 70 9.75 -8.30 12.63
CA PRO A 70 10.54 -9.11 11.68
C PRO A 70 9.77 -9.45 10.40
N LYS A 71 8.49 -9.76 10.48
CA LYS A 71 7.67 -10.14 9.32
C LYS A 71 7.40 -8.97 8.36
N PRO A 72 6.80 -7.83 8.78
CA PRO A 72 6.63 -6.68 7.89
C PRO A 72 7.95 -6.19 7.31
N LEU A 73 9.00 -6.12 8.14
CA LEU A 73 10.32 -5.67 7.70
C LEU A 73 10.91 -6.57 6.62
N ALA A 74 10.79 -7.90 6.76
CA ALA A 74 11.28 -8.83 5.73
C ALA A 74 10.57 -8.62 4.38
N HIS A 75 9.25 -8.38 4.39
CA HIS A 75 8.51 -8.07 3.17
C HIS A 75 8.88 -6.70 2.61
N LYS A 76 9.05 -5.68 3.45
CA LYS A 76 9.53 -4.35 3.01
C LYS A 76 10.88 -4.45 2.29
N LEU A 77 11.82 -5.20 2.84
CA LEU A 77 13.13 -5.41 2.21
C LEU A 77 13.00 -6.12 0.85
N LYS A 78 12.10 -7.11 0.74
CA LYS A 78 11.83 -7.76 -0.54
C LYS A 78 11.19 -6.81 -1.56
N VAL A 79 10.30 -5.91 -1.13
CA VAL A 79 9.76 -4.85 -2.00
C VAL A 79 10.89 -3.99 -2.55
N ILE A 80 11.78 -3.50 -1.68
CA ILE A 80 12.90 -2.64 -2.09
C ILE A 80 13.83 -3.37 -3.07
N GLN A 81 14.18 -4.62 -2.79
CA GLN A 81 15.03 -5.43 -3.67
C GLN A 81 14.40 -5.63 -5.06
N ASN A 82 13.13 -6.06 -5.08
CA ASN A 82 12.42 -6.30 -6.34
C ASN A 82 12.14 -5.00 -7.10
N LEU A 83 11.90 -3.89 -6.38
CA LEU A 83 11.72 -2.58 -6.99
C LEU A 83 12.98 -2.11 -7.71
N ASN A 84 14.15 -2.24 -7.08
CA ASN A 84 15.41 -1.90 -7.72
C ASN A 84 15.65 -2.73 -8.99
N THR A 85 15.31 -4.02 -8.95
CA THR A 85 15.38 -4.88 -10.13
C THR A 85 14.42 -4.43 -11.22
N ALA A 86 13.14 -4.15 -10.86
CA ALA A 86 12.12 -3.72 -11.82
C ALA A 86 12.45 -2.36 -12.44
N LEU A 87 12.98 -1.41 -11.66
CA LEU A 87 13.40 -0.10 -12.18
C LEU A 87 14.60 -0.18 -13.13
N SER A 88 15.39 -1.24 -13.05
CA SER A 88 16.51 -1.50 -13.97
C SER A 88 16.08 -2.19 -15.28
N ASP A 89 14.84 -2.68 -15.35
CA ASP A 89 14.27 -3.28 -16.56
C ASP A 89 13.38 -2.27 -17.29
N PRO A 90 13.75 -1.83 -18.52
CA PRO A 90 12.97 -0.86 -19.28
C PRO A 90 11.50 -1.27 -19.53
N ASN A 91 11.22 -2.57 -19.56
CA ASN A 91 9.86 -3.08 -19.78
C ASN A 91 8.99 -3.01 -18.51
N LEU A 92 9.61 -3.01 -17.33
CA LEU A 92 8.92 -3.04 -16.04
C LEU A 92 8.95 -1.68 -15.33
N ALA A 93 9.99 -0.87 -15.55
CA ALA A 93 10.24 0.36 -14.82
C ALA A 93 9.05 1.33 -14.78
N LEU A 94 8.26 1.35 -15.84
CA LEU A 94 7.08 2.21 -15.96
C LEU A 94 5.75 1.45 -15.79
N SER A 95 5.75 0.21 -15.25
CA SER A 95 4.53 -0.59 -15.10
C SER A 95 3.63 -0.07 -13.98
N ASP A 96 2.34 -0.39 -14.06
CA ASP A 96 1.36 -0.05 -13.03
C ASP A 96 1.70 -0.68 -11.69
N GLU A 97 2.25 -1.88 -11.73
CA GLU A 97 2.68 -2.63 -10.55
C GLU A 97 3.84 -1.94 -9.82
N VAL A 98 4.77 -1.34 -10.56
CA VAL A 98 5.86 -0.54 -9.99
C VAL A 98 5.30 0.72 -9.33
N ILE A 99 4.39 1.43 -10.01
CA ILE A 99 3.73 2.61 -9.45
C ILE A 99 3.00 2.25 -8.15
N LEU A 100 2.20 1.19 -8.16
CA LEU A 100 1.45 0.75 -6.98
C LEU A 100 2.38 0.33 -5.84
N ALA A 101 3.47 -0.36 -6.12
CA ALA A 101 4.44 -0.74 -5.09
C ALA A 101 5.12 0.48 -4.45
N ILE A 102 5.45 1.51 -5.24
CA ILE A 102 6.00 2.78 -4.74
C ILE A 102 4.97 3.51 -3.86
N LEU A 103 3.70 3.56 -4.28
CA LEU A 103 2.62 4.16 -3.49
C LEU A 103 2.43 3.44 -2.15
N ILE A 104 2.45 2.11 -2.15
CA ILE A 104 2.37 1.32 -0.92
C ILE A 104 3.55 1.66 0.01
N LEU A 105 4.77 1.74 -0.51
CA LEU A 105 5.92 2.17 0.30
C LEU A 105 5.74 3.59 0.83
N ALA A 106 5.24 4.52 -0.02
CA ALA A 106 5.01 5.90 0.37
C ALA A 106 4.00 6.04 1.52
N SER A 107 2.93 5.24 1.47
CA SER A 107 1.82 5.31 2.42
C SER A 107 2.02 4.50 3.69
N GLN A 108 3.04 3.64 3.76
CA GLN A 108 3.28 2.75 4.89
C GLN A 108 4.47 3.17 5.76
N GLU A 109 5.09 4.33 5.51
CA GLU A 109 6.10 4.89 6.39
C GLU A 109 5.45 5.44 7.65
N VAL A 110 5.75 4.82 8.77
CA VAL A 110 5.19 5.24 10.07
C VAL A 110 6.00 6.42 10.62
N PHE A 111 5.30 7.45 11.05
CA PHE A 111 5.90 8.51 11.81
C PHE A 111 6.30 7.97 13.19
N MET A 112 7.56 7.58 13.33
CA MET A 112 8.17 7.35 14.64
C MET A 112 8.35 8.72 15.30
N GLY A 113 7.28 9.23 15.91
CA GLY A 113 7.38 10.45 16.72
C GLY A 113 8.54 10.33 17.68
N ARG A 114 9.30 11.41 17.89
CA ARG A 114 10.31 11.45 18.96
C ARG A 114 9.64 10.93 20.22
N LYS A 115 10.25 9.94 20.89
CA LYS A 115 9.81 9.44 22.20
C LYS A 115 9.41 10.63 23.06
N GLY A 116 8.14 10.74 23.44
CA GLY A 116 7.64 11.79 24.33
C GLY A 116 6.76 12.87 23.71
N LYS A 117 6.58 12.97 22.38
CA LYS A 117 5.52 13.78 21.82
C LYS A 117 4.35 12.85 21.48
N GLN A 118 3.35 12.81 22.36
CA GLN A 118 2.05 12.29 22.03
C GLN A 118 1.61 12.93 20.70
N ASN A 119 1.09 12.11 19.79
CA ASN A 119 0.44 12.63 18.58
C ASN A 119 -0.55 13.71 19.05
N PRO A 120 -0.40 14.99 18.66
CA PRO A 120 -1.30 16.05 19.08
C PRO A 120 -2.74 15.82 18.58
N PHE A 121 -2.91 14.89 17.68
CA PHE A 121 -4.18 14.50 17.12
C PHE A 121 -4.70 13.22 17.80
N ASN A 122 -5.22 13.36 19.00
CA ASN A 122 -6.16 12.38 19.54
C ASN A 122 -7.48 12.55 18.77
N SER A 123 -7.65 11.79 17.70
CA SER A 123 -8.93 11.77 17.00
C SER A 123 -10.03 11.37 17.98
N PRO A 124 -11.08 12.20 18.17
CA PRO A 124 -12.24 11.85 18.99
C PRO A 124 -12.96 10.60 18.43
N LEU A 125 -12.67 10.22 17.19
CA LEU A 125 -13.23 9.08 16.47
C LEU A 125 -12.19 7.94 16.39
N GLN A 126 -11.59 7.58 17.51
CA GLN A 126 -10.67 6.42 17.59
C GLN A 126 -11.32 5.11 17.12
N SER A 127 -12.65 5.04 17.16
CA SER A 127 -13.44 3.91 16.62
C SER A 127 -13.44 3.85 15.08
N LEU A 128 -13.14 4.95 14.40
CA LEU A 128 -12.88 4.96 12.96
C LEU A 128 -11.40 4.64 12.72
N GLY A 129 -11.01 3.40 12.98
CA GLY A 129 -9.65 2.90 13.00
C GLY A 129 -8.77 3.35 11.83
N TRP A 130 -9.39 3.61 10.66
CA TRP A 130 -8.72 4.09 9.46
C TRP A 130 -8.16 5.50 9.59
N LEU A 131 -8.90 6.47 10.12
CA LEU A 131 -8.43 7.85 10.28
C LEU A 131 -7.22 7.91 11.22
N ASN A 132 -7.23 7.08 12.27
CA ASN A 132 -6.12 7.01 13.21
C ASN A 132 -4.88 6.34 12.58
N VAL A 133 -5.06 5.31 11.73
CA VAL A 133 -3.98 4.69 10.95
C VAL A 133 -3.34 5.70 10.01
N TYR A 134 -4.15 6.34 9.17
CA TYR A 134 -3.64 7.28 8.16
C TYR A 134 -3.05 8.54 8.78
N GLY A 135 -3.57 9.02 9.90
CA GLY A 135 -3.00 10.16 10.63
C GLY A 135 -1.62 9.89 11.23
N ASN A 136 -1.23 8.62 11.34
CA ASN A 136 0.09 8.23 11.85
C ASN A 136 1.11 7.88 10.76
N PHE A 137 0.71 7.83 9.49
CA PHE A 137 1.65 7.63 8.40
C PHE A 137 2.38 8.92 8.03
N LYS A 138 3.69 8.79 7.85
CA LYS A 138 4.50 9.86 7.28
C LYS A 138 4.53 9.68 5.77
N PHE A 139 4.04 10.67 5.08
CA PHE A 139 4.18 10.73 3.64
C PHE A 139 5.65 10.96 3.26
N VAL A 140 6.18 10.17 2.33
CA VAL A 140 7.58 10.29 1.87
C VAL A 140 7.60 11.04 0.53
N PRO A 141 7.99 12.33 0.50
CA PRO A 141 7.92 13.15 -0.72
C PRO A 141 8.69 12.55 -1.90
N GLN A 142 9.77 11.83 -1.62
CA GLN A 142 10.58 11.19 -2.67
C GLN A 142 9.79 10.12 -3.43
N HIS A 143 8.98 9.34 -2.74
CA HIS A 143 8.14 8.31 -3.37
C HIS A 143 7.03 8.94 -4.20
N THR A 144 6.40 10.00 -3.69
CA THR A 144 5.37 10.72 -4.44
C THR A 144 5.93 11.34 -5.71
N LYS A 145 7.11 11.97 -5.59
CA LYS A 145 7.80 12.51 -6.76
C LYS A 145 8.11 11.42 -7.78
N ALA A 146 8.60 10.25 -7.33
CA ALA A 146 8.88 9.14 -8.23
C ALA A 146 7.62 8.66 -8.97
N VAL A 147 6.48 8.57 -8.27
CA VAL A 147 5.20 8.24 -8.93
C VAL A 147 4.83 9.29 -9.96
N ALA A 148 4.91 10.56 -9.63
CA ALA A 148 4.60 11.65 -10.56
C ALA A 148 5.51 11.61 -11.80
N ASP A 149 6.81 11.42 -11.60
CA ASP A 149 7.79 11.31 -12.69
C ASP A 149 7.45 10.12 -13.62
N ILE A 150 7.12 8.95 -13.08
CA ILE A 150 6.74 7.77 -13.86
C ILE A 150 5.43 8.03 -14.63
N VAL A 151 4.43 8.64 -14.01
CA VAL A 151 3.16 8.98 -14.68
C VAL A 151 3.40 9.92 -15.85
N VAL A 152 4.24 10.95 -15.68
CA VAL A 152 4.61 11.85 -16.77
C VAL A 152 5.34 11.11 -17.90
N MET A 153 6.31 10.24 -17.57
CA MET A 153 7.04 9.44 -18.57
C MET A 153 6.12 8.48 -19.35
N ARG A 154 5.01 8.04 -18.74
CA ARG A 154 3.99 7.23 -19.42
C ARG A 154 3.04 8.04 -20.29
N GLY A 155 3.10 9.35 -20.24
CA GLY A 155 2.22 10.25 -20.98
C GLY A 155 0.89 10.59 -20.29
N GLY A 156 0.76 10.34 -18.96
CA GLY A 156 -0.40 10.75 -18.17
C GLY A 156 -1.15 9.62 -17.48
N LEU A 157 -2.11 9.99 -16.64
CA LEU A 157 -2.92 9.05 -15.85
C LEU A 157 -3.79 8.14 -16.72
N GLU A 158 -4.21 8.60 -17.90
CA GLU A 158 -5.00 7.84 -18.87
C GLU A 158 -4.30 6.59 -19.39
N ASN A 159 -2.99 6.50 -19.24
CA ASN A 159 -2.18 5.35 -19.62
C ASN A 159 -2.04 4.31 -18.50
N ILE A 160 -2.60 4.57 -17.32
CA ILE A 160 -2.67 3.61 -16.22
C ILE A 160 -3.85 2.67 -16.47
N LYS A 161 -3.59 1.37 -16.47
CA LYS A 161 -4.58 0.33 -16.78
C LYS A 161 -5.01 -0.49 -15.57
N LEU A 162 -4.22 -0.47 -14.50
CA LEU A 162 -4.57 -1.18 -13.27
C LEU A 162 -5.75 -0.48 -12.61
N HIS A 163 -6.84 -1.23 -12.45
CA HIS A 163 -8.11 -0.71 -11.95
C HIS A 163 -7.96 0.04 -10.62
N GLY A 164 -8.51 1.24 -10.55
CA GLY A 164 -8.51 2.12 -9.37
C GLY A 164 -7.18 2.82 -9.08
N LEU A 165 -6.09 2.53 -9.80
CA LEU A 165 -4.79 3.12 -9.51
C LEU A 165 -4.71 4.59 -9.95
N ALA A 166 -5.26 4.93 -11.11
CA ALA A 166 -5.28 6.31 -11.60
C ALA A 166 -6.06 7.24 -10.66
N GLU A 167 -7.20 6.76 -10.16
CA GLU A 167 -8.07 7.48 -9.22
C GLU A 167 -7.36 7.73 -7.88
N ILE A 168 -6.62 6.75 -7.37
CA ILE A 168 -5.85 6.91 -6.13
C ILE A 168 -4.72 7.93 -6.29
N ILE A 169 -4.08 7.98 -7.47
CA ILE A 169 -3.01 8.95 -7.71
C ILE A 169 -3.57 10.37 -7.84
N ALA A 170 -4.79 10.50 -8.37
CA ALA A 170 -5.46 11.79 -8.57
C ALA A 170 -6.12 12.35 -7.31
N SER A 171 -6.33 11.56 -6.25
CA SER A 171 -6.95 11.95 -4.98
C SER A 171 -5.99 12.63 -4.03
#